data_91aa59c8beaaeda50e2739cd0385eefc
#
_entry.id   91aa59c8beaaeda50e2739cd0385eefc
#
_cell.length_a   1.000
_cell.length_b   1.000
_cell.length_c   1.000
_cell.angle_alpha   90.00
_cell.angle_beta   90.00
_cell.angle_gamma   90.00
#
_symmetry.space_group_name_H-M   'P 1'
#
loop_
_entity.id
_entity.type
_entity.pdbx_description
1 polymer ?
#
loop_
_entity_poly.entity_id
_entity_poly.type
_entity_poly.pdbx_seq_one_letter_code
_entity_poly.pdbx_strand_id
1 'polypeptide(L)'
;MSNQEENIKNLSQTWPMPSKKSPIIIIGTGGIVKDAHLPAYKKAGFEVAGLYDVDKDKAEDLAKEFGINKIYNSLEEAFENKDSIFDLALPPANLLEVVEKLPENIYAIFQKPLGRSLEEGNKIRKICHQKNIKACMNFQ
;
A
#
# COMPACT_ATOMS: atom_id res chain seq x y z
N MET A 1 -43.10 5.00 -5.02
CA MET A 1 -41.69 5.28 -4.59
C MET A 1 -41.11 6.27 -5.58
N SER A 2 -40.43 7.30 -5.11
CA SER A 2 -39.80 8.26 -6.00
C SER A 2 -38.56 7.62 -6.65
N ASN A 3 -38.18 8.08 -7.87
CA ASN A 3 -36.94 7.66 -8.53
C ASN A 3 -35.68 7.83 -7.63
N GLN A 4 -35.74 8.73 -6.65
CA GLN A 4 -34.66 8.94 -5.67
C GLN A 4 -34.56 7.79 -4.67
N GLU A 5 -35.68 7.25 -4.17
CA GLU A 5 -35.68 6.13 -3.23
C GLU A 5 -35.20 4.81 -3.88
N GLU A 6 -35.50 4.64 -5.17
CA GLU A 6 -35.04 3.48 -5.94
C GLU A 6 -33.54 3.57 -6.22
N ASN A 7 -33.02 4.76 -6.53
CA ASN A 7 -31.59 5.00 -6.70
C ASN A 7 -30.79 4.77 -5.42
N ILE A 8 -31.32 5.14 -4.26
CA ILE A 8 -30.66 4.94 -2.96
C ILE A 8 -30.53 3.43 -2.65
N LYS A 9 -31.56 2.63 -2.97
CA LYS A 9 -31.52 1.17 -2.76
C LYS A 9 -30.50 0.46 -3.63
N ASN A 10 -30.13 1.05 -4.74
CA ASN A 10 -29.15 0.50 -5.69
C ASN A 10 -27.72 0.99 -5.46
N LEU A 11 -27.49 1.85 -4.44
CA LEU A 11 -26.14 2.24 -4.06
C LEU A 11 -25.38 1.05 -3.49
N SER A 12 -24.27 0.73 -4.11
CA SER A 12 -23.33 -0.29 -3.62
C SER A 12 -22.03 0.37 -3.16
N GLN A 13 -21.58 0.04 -1.96
CA GLN A 13 -20.27 0.45 -1.43
C GLN A 13 -19.19 -0.58 -1.75
N THR A 14 -19.54 -1.67 -2.44
CA THR A 14 -18.59 -2.69 -2.84
C THR A 14 -18.00 -2.37 -4.22
N TRP A 15 -16.68 -2.25 -4.26
CA TRP A 15 -15.95 -2.12 -5.52
C TRP A 15 -15.81 -3.49 -6.19
N PRO A 16 -15.85 -3.55 -7.52
CA PRO A 16 -15.60 -4.80 -8.22
C PRO A 16 -14.18 -5.29 -7.93
N MET A 17 -14.06 -6.57 -7.62
CA MET A 17 -12.75 -7.19 -7.40
C MET A 17 -12.00 -7.34 -8.73
N PRO A 18 -10.68 -7.13 -8.75
CA PRO A 18 -9.89 -7.33 -9.97
C PRO A 18 -9.91 -8.81 -10.39
N SER A 19 -9.94 -9.05 -11.69
CA SER A 19 -9.87 -10.39 -12.25
C SER A 19 -8.53 -11.09 -11.98
N LYS A 20 -7.45 -10.31 -11.88
CA LYS A 20 -6.12 -10.77 -11.49
C LYS A 20 -5.66 -9.98 -10.26
N LYS A 21 -5.28 -10.67 -9.21
CA LYS A 21 -4.72 -10.09 -7.98
C LYS A 21 -3.21 -10.20 -8.03
N SER A 22 -2.51 -9.07 -8.06
CA SER A 22 -1.06 -9.04 -7.86
C SER A 22 -0.73 -9.20 -6.38
N PRO A 23 0.39 -9.85 -6.03
CA PRO A 23 0.85 -9.93 -4.65
C PRO A 23 1.18 -8.54 -4.11
N ILE A 24 1.06 -8.37 -2.81
CA ILE A 24 1.30 -7.10 -2.12
C ILE A 24 2.57 -7.23 -1.28
N ILE A 25 3.43 -6.25 -1.36
CA ILE A 25 4.58 -6.08 -0.47
C ILE A 25 4.34 -4.83 0.36
N ILE A 26 4.38 -4.98 1.68
CA ILE A 26 4.11 -3.88 2.61
C ILE A 26 5.44 -3.31 3.12
N ILE A 27 5.60 -2.00 2.98
CA ILE A 27 6.73 -1.23 3.47
C ILE A 27 6.28 -0.40 4.66
N GLY A 28 6.75 -0.78 5.85
CA GLY A 28 6.28 -0.26 7.14
C GLY A 28 5.27 -1.20 7.79
N THR A 29 5.50 -1.54 9.07
CA THR A 29 4.69 -2.52 9.83
C THR A 29 4.06 -1.88 11.07
N GLY A 30 3.63 -0.64 10.95
CA GLY A 30 2.96 0.10 12.02
C GLY A 30 1.55 -0.40 12.33
N GLY A 31 0.92 0.19 13.36
CA GLY A 31 -0.40 -0.22 13.86
C GLY A 31 -1.48 -0.27 12.77
N ILE A 32 -1.48 0.69 11.83
CA ILE A 32 -2.48 0.69 10.75
C ILE A 32 -2.38 -0.55 9.84
N VAL A 33 -1.18 -1.08 9.64
CA VAL A 33 -0.97 -2.30 8.86
C VAL A 33 -1.56 -3.49 9.58
N LYS A 34 -1.30 -3.60 10.88
CA LYS A 34 -1.82 -4.66 11.74
C LYS A 34 -3.35 -4.61 11.83
N ASP A 35 -3.90 -3.43 12.11
CA ASP A 35 -5.30 -3.27 12.51
C ASP A 35 -6.24 -3.14 11.30
N ALA A 36 -5.74 -2.72 10.13
CA ALA A 36 -6.58 -2.46 8.97
C ALA A 36 -6.08 -3.15 7.68
N HIS A 37 -4.83 -2.96 7.25
CA HIS A 37 -4.39 -3.42 5.94
C HIS A 37 -4.36 -4.94 5.84
N LEU A 38 -3.67 -5.62 6.74
CA LEU A 38 -3.56 -7.08 6.72
C LEU A 38 -4.91 -7.78 6.88
N PRO A 39 -5.81 -7.37 7.82
CA PRO A 39 -7.16 -7.91 7.88
C PRO A 39 -7.96 -7.70 6.59
N ALA A 40 -7.85 -6.51 5.96
CA ALA A 40 -8.54 -6.20 4.72
C ALA A 40 -8.02 -7.05 3.55
N TYR A 41 -6.71 -7.19 3.39
CA TYR A 41 -6.10 -8.02 2.36
C TYR A 41 -6.49 -9.49 2.52
N LYS A 42 -6.44 -10.00 3.75
CA LYS A 42 -6.88 -11.36 4.07
C LYS A 42 -8.36 -11.58 3.71
N LYS A 43 -9.23 -10.66 4.12
CA LYS A 43 -10.68 -10.72 3.82
C LYS A 43 -10.95 -10.67 2.32
N ALA A 44 -10.21 -9.85 1.58
CA ALA A 44 -10.35 -9.69 0.13
C ALA A 44 -9.62 -10.79 -0.68
N GLY A 45 -8.86 -11.67 -0.01
CA GLY A 45 -8.10 -12.75 -0.63
C GLY A 45 -6.94 -12.25 -1.49
N PHE A 46 -6.27 -11.17 -1.06
CA PHE A 46 -4.99 -10.76 -1.62
C PHE A 46 -3.85 -11.46 -0.90
N GLU A 47 -2.86 -11.90 -1.66
CA GLU A 47 -1.60 -12.42 -1.11
C GLU A 47 -0.72 -11.27 -0.63
N VAL A 48 -0.26 -11.32 0.61
CA VAL A 48 0.83 -10.47 1.09
C VAL A 48 2.12 -11.27 0.95
N ALA A 49 2.90 -10.93 -0.07
CA ALA A 49 4.12 -11.65 -0.44
C ALA A 49 5.27 -11.40 0.54
N GLY A 50 5.26 -10.30 1.26
CA GLY A 50 6.26 -10.02 2.28
C GLY A 50 6.15 -8.65 2.90
N LEU A 51 6.94 -8.46 3.95
CA LEU A 51 7.01 -7.25 4.76
C LEU A 51 8.42 -6.69 4.78
N TYR A 52 8.53 -5.38 4.90
CA TYR A 52 9.77 -4.67 5.24
C TYR A 52 9.47 -3.60 6.28
N ASP A 53 10.32 -3.52 7.29
CA ASP A 53 10.38 -2.40 8.24
C ASP A 53 11.84 -2.16 8.62
N VAL A 54 12.17 -0.93 9.00
CA VAL A 54 13.49 -0.59 9.58
C VAL A 54 13.68 -1.26 10.94
N ASP A 55 12.58 -1.50 11.65
CA ASP A 55 12.51 -2.27 12.89
C ASP A 55 12.13 -3.73 12.51
N LYS A 56 13.17 -4.55 12.36
CA LYS A 56 13.01 -5.94 11.93
C LYS A 56 12.17 -6.77 12.88
N ASP A 57 12.29 -6.54 14.18
CA ASP A 57 11.55 -7.28 15.20
C ASP A 57 10.04 -7.06 15.04
N LYS A 58 9.61 -5.82 14.74
CA LYS A 58 8.20 -5.53 14.42
C LYS A 58 7.70 -6.25 13.18
N ALA A 59 8.53 -6.31 12.14
CA ALA A 59 8.18 -7.04 10.92
C ALA A 59 8.05 -8.54 11.19
N GLU A 60 8.96 -9.12 11.99
CA GLU A 60 8.94 -10.53 12.38
C GLU A 60 7.71 -10.89 13.21
N ASP A 61 7.38 -10.08 14.21
CA ASP A 61 6.20 -10.29 15.05
C ASP A 61 4.91 -10.26 14.23
N LEU A 62 4.80 -9.27 13.35
CA LEU A 62 3.64 -9.12 12.49
C LEU A 62 3.53 -10.24 11.46
N ALA A 63 4.64 -10.63 10.85
CA ALA A 63 4.72 -11.73 9.91
C ALA A 63 4.26 -13.05 10.54
N LYS A 64 4.71 -13.31 11.78
CA LYS A 64 4.31 -14.48 12.56
C LYS A 64 2.81 -14.48 12.89
N GLU A 65 2.28 -13.34 13.30
CA GLU A 65 0.85 -13.20 13.65
C GLU A 65 -0.06 -13.45 12.44
N PHE A 66 0.32 -13.00 11.25
CA PHE A 66 -0.49 -13.10 10.03
C PHE A 66 -0.09 -14.24 9.09
N GLY A 67 0.93 -15.03 9.44
CA GLY A 67 1.39 -16.16 8.64
C GLY A 67 2.10 -15.74 7.34
N ILE A 68 2.84 -14.62 7.36
CA ILE A 68 3.59 -14.12 6.22
C ILE A 68 5.01 -14.69 6.30
N ASN A 69 5.44 -15.38 5.25
CA ASN A 69 6.70 -16.13 5.28
C ASN A 69 7.94 -15.30 4.93
N LYS A 70 7.77 -14.18 4.23
CA LYS A 70 8.90 -13.38 3.73
C LYS A 70 9.00 -12.05 4.48
N ILE A 71 10.20 -11.79 4.99
CA ILE A 71 10.64 -10.51 5.52
C ILE A 71 11.85 -10.09 4.72
N TYR A 72 11.79 -8.88 4.15
CA TYR A 72 12.89 -8.32 3.38
C TYR A 72 13.91 -7.66 4.31
N ASN A 73 15.20 -7.79 4.00
CA ASN A 73 16.27 -7.21 4.81
C ASN A 73 16.61 -5.77 4.40
N SER A 74 16.18 -5.37 3.21
CA SER A 74 16.36 -4.01 2.71
C SER A 74 15.24 -3.60 1.76
N LEU A 75 15.11 -2.29 1.50
CA LEU A 75 14.19 -1.76 0.48
C LEU A 75 14.57 -2.26 -0.91
N GLU A 76 15.86 -2.33 -1.19
CA GLU A 76 16.39 -2.79 -2.48
C GLU A 76 15.94 -4.23 -2.74
N GLU A 77 16.07 -5.13 -1.75
CA GLU A 77 15.60 -6.52 -1.86
C GLU A 77 14.08 -6.58 -2.10
N ALA A 78 13.31 -5.78 -1.38
CA ALA A 78 11.85 -5.72 -1.58
C ALA A 78 11.49 -5.24 -2.99
N PHE A 79 12.20 -4.23 -3.50
CA PHE A 79 11.94 -3.58 -4.78
C PHE A 79 12.38 -4.37 -6.02
N GLU A 80 13.08 -5.49 -5.85
CA GLU A 80 13.33 -6.45 -6.94
C GLU A 80 12.03 -7.10 -7.45
N ASN A 81 11.00 -7.16 -6.62
CA ASN A 81 9.72 -7.81 -6.93
C ASN A 81 8.74 -6.88 -7.68
N LYS A 82 9.11 -6.43 -8.88
CA LYS A 82 8.39 -5.41 -9.65
C LYS A 82 6.96 -5.78 -10.07
N ASP A 83 6.61 -7.07 -10.04
CA ASP A 83 5.25 -7.55 -10.35
C ASP A 83 4.28 -7.40 -9.17
N SER A 84 4.79 -6.99 -8.02
CA SER A 84 4.01 -6.75 -6.81
C SER A 84 3.47 -5.31 -6.75
N ILE A 85 2.42 -5.13 -5.95
CA ILE A 85 1.94 -3.80 -5.55
C ILE A 85 2.65 -3.44 -4.24
N PHE A 86 3.28 -2.27 -4.19
CA PHE A 86 3.94 -1.79 -2.97
C PHE A 86 2.97 -0.95 -2.13
N ASP A 87 2.64 -1.42 -0.95
CA ASP A 87 1.86 -0.67 0.04
C ASP A 87 2.80 0.07 0.97
N LEU A 88 2.93 1.38 0.78
CA LEU A 88 3.83 2.24 1.55
C LEU A 88 3.11 2.79 2.78
N ALA A 89 3.09 2.02 3.84
CA ALA A 89 2.48 2.36 5.13
C ALA A 89 3.48 3.09 6.05
N LEU A 90 4.03 4.18 5.54
CA LEU A 90 5.11 4.93 6.17
C LEU A 90 4.62 6.25 6.78
N PRO A 91 5.29 6.72 7.84
CA PRO A 91 5.11 8.10 8.30
C PRO A 91 5.43 9.10 7.18
N PRO A 92 4.71 10.24 7.10
CA PRO A 92 4.94 11.24 6.05
C PRO A 92 6.39 11.71 5.96
N ALA A 93 7.11 11.73 7.09
CA ALA A 93 8.51 12.16 7.16
C ALA A 93 9.48 11.26 6.38
N ASN A 94 9.13 9.99 6.20
CA ASN A 94 9.98 9.00 5.54
C ASN A 94 9.53 8.70 4.10
N LEU A 95 8.33 9.16 3.72
CA LEU A 95 7.70 8.76 2.46
C LEU A 95 8.50 9.22 1.24
N LEU A 96 8.93 10.48 1.20
CA LEU A 96 9.66 11.03 0.05
C LEU A 96 10.95 10.26 -0.23
N GLU A 97 11.76 9.99 0.80
CA GLU A 97 13.01 9.24 0.67
C GLU A 97 12.78 7.83 0.08
N VAL A 98 11.74 7.15 0.55
CA VAL A 98 11.40 5.82 0.04
C VAL A 98 10.88 5.87 -1.39
N VAL A 99 10.07 6.88 -1.73
CA VAL A 99 9.57 7.07 -3.10
C VAL A 99 10.69 7.35 -4.10
N GLU A 100 11.74 8.07 -3.69
CA GLU A 100 12.93 8.29 -4.52
C GLU A 100 13.66 6.99 -4.87
N LYS A 101 13.58 5.97 -4.00
CA LYS A 101 14.20 4.65 -4.21
C LYS A 101 13.31 3.66 -4.96
N LEU A 102 12.00 3.93 -5.11
CA LEU A 102 11.10 3.05 -5.84
C LEU A 102 11.56 2.81 -7.28
N PRO A 103 11.43 1.59 -7.80
CA PRO A 103 11.73 1.31 -9.20
C PRO A 103 10.70 1.95 -10.13
N GLU A 104 11.04 1.97 -11.42
CA GLU A 104 10.14 2.44 -12.46
C GLU A 104 9.10 1.39 -12.85
N ASN A 105 7.96 1.85 -13.41
CA ASN A 105 6.91 1.01 -14.00
C ASN A 105 6.25 0.05 -13.00
N ILE A 106 6.03 0.50 -11.77
CA ILE A 106 5.41 -0.28 -10.71
C ILE A 106 4.05 0.28 -10.27
N TYR A 107 3.37 -0.47 -9.41
CA TYR A 107 2.15 -0.05 -8.73
C TYR A 107 2.42 0.23 -7.25
N ALA A 108 1.88 1.31 -6.71
CA ALA A 108 2.04 1.68 -5.31
C ALA A 108 0.74 2.21 -4.69
N ILE A 109 0.57 1.92 -3.41
CA ILE A 109 -0.49 2.47 -2.56
C ILE A 109 0.20 3.33 -1.50
N PHE A 110 -0.22 4.58 -1.37
CA PHE A 110 0.31 5.49 -0.37
C PHE A 110 -0.69 5.70 0.76
N GLN A 111 -0.18 5.83 1.99
CA GLN A 111 -0.98 6.29 3.11
C GLN A 111 -1.10 7.82 3.11
N LYS A 112 -2.23 8.29 3.65
CA LYS A 112 -2.43 9.71 3.92
C LYS A 112 -1.61 10.15 5.15
N PRO A 113 -1.13 11.40 5.19
CA PRO A 113 -1.08 12.38 4.10
C PRO A 113 0.08 12.10 3.14
N LEU A 114 -0.05 12.58 1.90
CA LEU A 114 1.02 12.46 0.89
C LEU A 114 2.12 13.50 1.16
N GLY A 115 3.00 13.19 2.09
CA GLY A 115 4.06 14.08 2.53
C GLY A 115 3.63 15.05 3.65
N ARG A 116 4.58 15.83 4.16
CA ARG A 116 4.41 16.77 5.27
C ARG A 116 3.88 18.14 4.85
N SER A 117 3.92 18.42 3.56
CA SER A 117 3.51 19.68 2.96
C SER A 117 3.03 19.50 1.52
N LEU A 118 2.34 20.51 0.98
CA LEU A 118 1.95 20.54 -0.42
C LEU A 118 3.17 20.46 -1.36
N GLU A 119 4.27 21.10 -1.00
CA GLU A 119 5.52 21.04 -1.77
C GLU A 119 6.06 19.62 -1.84
N GLU A 120 6.11 18.91 -0.71
CA GLU A 120 6.58 17.52 -0.65
C GLU A 120 5.66 16.59 -1.42
N GLY A 121 4.33 16.74 -1.26
CA GLY A 121 3.34 16.00 -2.05
C GLY A 121 3.50 16.22 -3.56
N ASN A 122 3.79 17.45 -4.00
CA ASN A 122 4.08 17.74 -5.41
C ASN A 122 5.38 17.10 -5.90
N LYS A 123 6.42 17.04 -5.06
CA LYS A 123 7.66 16.31 -5.38
C LYS A 123 7.39 14.82 -5.57
N ILE A 124 6.67 14.19 -4.63
CA ILE A 124 6.27 12.78 -4.72
C ILE A 124 5.50 12.52 -6.01
N ARG A 125 4.49 13.33 -6.31
CA ARG A 125 3.72 13.23 -7.55
C ARG A 125 4.60 13.32 -8.80
N LYS A 126 5.56 14.26 -8.83
CA LYS A 126 6.48 14.41 -9.94
C LYS A 126 7.37 13.18 -10.13
N ILE A 127 7.90 12.60 -9.06
CA ILE A 127 8.69 11.37 -9.10
C ILE A 127 7.85 10.21 -9.64
N CYS A 128 6.62 10.05 -9.18
CA CYS A 128 5.72 9.02 -9.68
C CYS A 128 5.49 9.15 -11.20
N HIS A 129 5.28 10.37 -11.70
CA HIS A 129 5.16 10.61 -13.14
C HIS A 129 6.44 10.27 -13.90
N GLN A 130 7.59 10.72 -13.41
CA GLN A 130 8.89 10.50 -14.07
C GLN A 130 9.24 9.01 -14.15
N LYS A 131 8.92 8.25 -13.10
CA LYS A 131 9.18 6.81 -13.00
C LYS A 131 8.04 5.93 -13.52
N ASN A 132 6.98 6.52 -14.09
CA ASN A 132 5.77 5.81 -14.52
C ASN A 132 5.20 4.91 -13.41
N ILE A 133 5.21 5.38 -12.17
CA ILE A 133 4.59 4.69 -11.03
C ILE A 133 3.09 4.92 -11.08
N LYS A 134 2.31 3.86 -11.11
CA LYS A 134 0.84 3.90 -10.99
C LYS A 134 0.48 3.89 -9.51
N ALA A 135 0.19 5.07 -8.97
CA ALA A 135 -0.02 5.26 -7.54
C ALA A 135 -1.47 5.63 -7.22
N CYS A 136 -1.96 5.13 -6.09
CA CYS A 136 -3.20 5.58 -5.48
C CYS A 136 -2.99 5.93 -4.01
N MET A 137 -3.89 6.76 -3.47
CA MET A 137 -3.92 7.11 -2.06
C MET A 137 -4.95 6.25 -1.33
N ASN A 138 -4.57 5.73 -0.18
CA ASN A 138 -5.49 5.09 0.74
C ASN A 138 -6.06 6.16 1.69
N PHE A 139 -7.25 6.62 1.40
CA PHE A 139 -8.02 7.53 2.26
C PHE A 139 -8.91 6.69 3.18
N GLN A 140 -8.48 6.55 4.43
CA GLN A 140 -9.23 5.89 5.48
C GLN A 140 -10.00 6.89 6.33
#